data_30b07e10f3191860cd40cc64ebdbeb01
#
_entry.id   30b07e10f3191860cd40cc64ebdbeb01
#
_cell.length_a   1.000
_cell.length_b   1.000
_cell.length_c   1.000
_cell.angle_alpha   90.00
_cell.angle_beta   90.00
_cell.angle_gamma   90.00
#
_symmetry.space_group_name_H-M   'P 1'
#
loop_
_entity.id
_entity.type
_entity.pdbx_description
1 polymer ?
#
loop_
_entity_poly.entity_id
_entity_poly.type
_entity_poly.pdbx_seq_one_letter_code
_entity_poly.pdbx_strand_id
1 'polypeptide(L)' 'MLEKIGHLKVEIFKIRNRSGFAAVCFQHLTEGATPQEAYARMVKALRRSSHKEKL' A
#
# COMPACT_ATOMS: atom_id res chain seq x y z
N MET A 1 0.16 6.03 -10.14
CA MET A 1 -1.23 5.95 -9.75
C MET A 1 -1.36 6.27 -8.26
N LEU A 2 -2.30 7.15 -7.90
CA LEU A 2 -2.49 7.56 -6.51
C LEU A 2 -3.86 7.13 -6.02
N GLU A 3 -3.87 6.59 -4.82
CA GLU A 3 -5.11 6.19 -4.15
C GLU A 3 -5.13 6.79 -2.75
N LYS A 4 -6.29 6.74 -2.11
CA LYS A 4 -6.43 7.27 -0.76
C LYS A 4 -7.09 6.25 0.14
N ILE A 5 -6.60 6.18 1.36
CA ILE A 5 -7.23 5.39 2.42
C ILE A 5 -7.47 6.37 3.56
N GLY A 6 -8.72 6.79 3.72
CA GLY A 6 -9.04 7.85 4.65
C GLY A 6 -8.36 9.15 4.22
N HIS A 7 -7.50 9.70 5.06
CA HIS A 7 -6.70 10.89 4.73
C HIS A 7 -5.37 10.56 4.07
N LEU A 8 -5.02 9.29 3.97
CA LEU A 8 -3.69 8.90 3.56
C LEU A 8 -3.61 8.71 2.06
N LYS A 9 -2.55 9.22 1.46
CA LYS A 9 -2.30 9.03 0.05
C LYS A 9 -1.45 7.78 -0.14
N VAL A 10 -1.87 6.92 -1.04
CA VAL A 10 -1.14 5.70 -1.37
C VAL A 10 -0.65 5.83 -2.80
N GLU A 11 0.65 5.73 -2.97
CA GLU A 11 1.26 5.79 -4.28
C GLU A 11 1.47 4.38 -4.81
N ILE A 12 0.99 4.09 -6.01
CA ILE A 12 1.10 2.77 -6.62
C ILE A 12 1.87 2.92 -7.93
N PHE A 13 2.89 2.08 -8.09
CA PHE A 13 3.72 2.13 -9.30
C PHE A 13 4.18 0.74 -9.69
N LYS A 14 4.57 0.62 -10.95
CA LYS A 14 5.07 -0.64 -11.47
C LYS A 14 6.53 -0.83 -11.04
N ILE A 15 6.86 -2.04 -10.60
CA ILE A 15 8.22 -2.37 -10.21
C ILE A 15 9.06 -2.55 -11.48
N ARG A 16 10.21 -1.88 -11.53
CA ARG A 16 11.04 -1.86 -12.71
C ARG A 16 11.73 -3.18 -13.04
N ASN A 17 12.27 -3.81 -12.03
CA ASN A 17 13.16 -4.97 -12.25
C ASN A 17 12.46 -6.30 -12.22
N ARG A 18 11.15 -6.32 -12.05
CA ARG A 18 10.37 -7.57 -12.03
C ARG A 18 8.92 -7.25 -12.28
N SER A 19 8.16 -8.29 -12.57
CA SER A 19 6.72 -8.14 -12.76
C SER A 19 6.06 -7.82 -11.44
N GLY A 20 5.09 -6.92 -11.48
CA GLY A 20 4.33 -6.59 -10.29
C GLY A 20 4.23 -5.11 -10.05
N PHE A 21 3.55 -4.77 -8.97
CA PHE A 21 3.30 -3.39 -8.59
C PHE A 21 3.59 -3.22 -7.11
N ALA A 22 3.94 -2.01 -6.73
CA ALA A 22 4.21 -1.68 -5.34
C ALA A 22 3.31 -0.54 -4.90
N ALA A 23 2.91 -0.56 -3.63
CA ALA A 23 2.16 0.53 -3.03
C ALA A 23 2.97 1.08 -1.86
N VAL A 24 3.06 2.40 -1.77
CA VAL A 24 3.83 3.07 -0.73
C VAL A 24 2.94 4.07 -0.02
N CYS A 25 2.97 4.03 1.31
CA CYS A 25 2.24 4.97 2.14
C CYS A 25 3.01 5.14 3.44
N PHE A 26 3.51 6.35 3.70
CA PHE A 26 4.38 6.61 4.85
C PHE A 26 5.59 5.67 4.81
N GLN A 27 5.76 4.88 5.87
CA GLN A 27 6.86 3.92 5.97
C GLN A 27 6.45 2.54 5.48
N HIS A 28 5.23 2.37 5.03
CA HIS A 28 4.74 1.07 4.59
C HIS A 28 5.01 0.86 3.11
N LEU A 29 5.42 -0.34 2.78
CA LEU A 29 5.61 -0.73 1.39
C LEU A 29 5.01 -2.13 1.22
N THR A 30 4.11 -2.25 0.25
CA THR A 30 3.51 -3.54 -0.06
C THR A 30 3.64 -3.78 -1.56
N GLU A 31 3.58 -5.05 -1.95
CA GLU A 31 3.71 -5.45 -3.35
C GLU A 31 2.59 -6.41 -3.72
N GLY A 32 2.30 -6.48 -5.01
CA GLY A 32 1.31 -7.39 -5.52
C GLY A 32 1.49 -7.58 -7.02
N ALA A 33 0.85 -8.59 -7.57
CA ALA A 33 0.91 -8.87 -9.00
C ALA A 33 0.13 -7.83 -9.82
N THR A 34 -0.83 -7.17 -9.20
CA THR A 34 -1.63 -6.13 -9.85
C THR A 34 -1.68 -4.91 -8.95
N PRO A 35 -2.05 -3.74 -9.50
CA PRO A 35 -2.21 -2.55 -8.66
C PRO A 35 -3.24 -2.76 -7.57
N GLN A 36 -4.34 -3.46 -7.88
CA GLN A 36 -5.38 -3.71 -6.90
C GLN A 36 -4.88 -4.57 -5.77
N GLU A 37 -4.05 -5.57 -6.07
CA GLU A 37 -3.49 -6.44 -5.05
C GLU A 37 -2.54 -5.66 -4.14
N ALA A 38 -1.67 -4.85 -4.72
CA ALA A 38 -0.75 -4.03 -3.94
C ALA A 38 -1.53 -3.09 -3.02
N TYR A 39 -2.60 -2.50 -3.55
CA TYR A 39 -3.45 -1.59 -2.78
C TYR A 39 -4.13 -2.33 -1.63
N ALA A 40 -4.70 -3.50 -1.91
CA ALA A 40 -5.39 -4.28 -0.89
C ALA A 40 -4.45 -4.66 0.25
N ARG A 41 -3.22 -5.01 -0.08
CA ARG A 41 -2.22 -5.33 0.93
C ARG A 41 -1.87 -4.10 1.76
N MET A 42 -1.81 -2.93 1.11
CA MET A 42 -1.55 -1.69 1.82
C MET A 42 -2.68 -1.37 2.80
N VAL A 43 -3.92 -1.57 2.40
CA VAL A 43 -5.07 -1.36 3.28
C VAL A 43 -4.93 -2.21 4.54
N LYS A 44 -4.57 -3.48 4.37
CA LYS A 44 -4.38 -4.37 5.52
C LYS A 44 -3.24 -3.90 6.40
N ALA A 45 -2.14 -3.49 5.79
CA ALA A 45 -0.98 -3.03 6.56
C ALA A 45 -1.32 -1.80 7.38
N LEU A 46 -2.05 -0.87 6.80
CA LEU A 46 -2.44 0.35 7.49
C LEU A 46 -3.43 0.08 8.61
N ARG A 47 -4.33 -0.86 8.39
CA ARG A 47 -5.28 -1.25 9.45
C ARG A 47 -4.56 -1.82 10.66
N ARG A 48 -3.58 -2.67 10.41
CA ARG A 48 -2.81 -3.27 11.49
C ARG A 48 -2.03 -2.22 12.27
N SER A 49 -1.41 -1.31 11.52
CA SER A 49 -0.62 -0.24 12.13
C SER A 49 -1.51 0.68 12.97
N SER A 50 -2.65 1.05 12.43
CA SER A 50 -3.59 1.92 13.12
C SER A 50 -4.12 1.25 14.39
N HIS A 51 -4.43 -0.03 14.30
CA HIS A 51 -4.91 -0.79 15.43
C HIS A 51 -3.87 -0.84 16.56
N LYS A 52 -2.63 -1.01 16.17
CA LYS A 52 -1.52 -1.03 17.10
C LYS A 52 -1.35 0.30 17.81
N GLU A 53 -1.49 1.37 17.08
CA GLU A 53 -1.29 2.70 17.61
C GLU A 53 -2.34 3.12 18.62
N LYS A 54 -3.47 2.50 18.58
CA LYS A 54 -4.54 2.80 19.53
C LYS A 54 -4.26 2.27 20.92
N LEU A 55 -3.31 1.43 21.03
CA LEU A 55 -2.89 0.94 22.34
C LEU A 55 -1.96 1.94 23.01
#